data_4a3d4e6df9eba302bb3e4510a35519a5
#
_entry.id   4a3d4e6df9eba302bb3e4510a35519a5
#
_cell.length_a   1.000
_cell.length_b   1.000
_cell.length_c   1.000
_cell.angle_alpha   90.00
_cell.angle_beta   90.00
_cell.angle_gamma   90.00
#
_symmetry.space_group_name_H-M   'P 1'
#
loop_
_entity.id
_entity.type
_entity.pdbx_description
1 polymer ?
#
loop_
_entity_poly.entity_id
_entity_poly.type
_entity_poly.pdbx_seq_one_letter_code
_entity_poly.pdbx_strand_id
1 'polypeptide(L)'
;MNKIINDKKNKKTFLDKLSVLTVHSIPIFIILTSVLFVFSFKPLYYFDIDHLDLVRVTGYSKELIARNYNYVVDYCLSPINTNFNLPDLPSSNNGITHFKDVKKLLQNLIKINFLFLFTSIYGIIYTIKKEKYEYFKLVSVNIFLVPVLLSIPFALNFYKSFEVFHKIFFRNDYWLFDSTYDPIISILPEEFFFHSAVFILVILILFSLVFYFFYQKLKDSLYVKKGSNNERDDRNTITGSKSKS
;
A
#
# COMPACT_ATOMS: atom_id res chain seq x y z
N MET A 1 40.95 -22.49 -10.14
CA MET A 1 40.73 -21.06 -10.39
C MET A 1 39.35 -20.79 -11.02
N ASN A 2 38.94 -21.49 -12.07
CA ASN A 2 37.61 -21.28 -12.73
C ASN A 2 36.37 -21.57 -11.86
N LYS A 3 36.42 -22.53 -10.93
CA LYS A 3 35.31 -22.82 -10.02
C LYS A 3 35.00 -21.67 -9.04
N ILE A 4 36.05 -21.03 -8.50
CA ILE A 4 35.94 -19.90 -7.56
C ILE A 4 35.39 -18.64 -8.29
N ILE A 5 35.77 -18.44 -9.56
CA ILE A 5 35.28 -17.34 -10.40
C ILE A 5 33.80 -17.54 -10.73
N ASN A 6 33.41 -18.77 -11.08
CA ASN A 6 32.01 -19.11 -11.35
C ASN A 6 31.12 -18.96 -10.08
N ASP A 7 31.59 -19.40 -8.92
CA ASP A 7 30.84 -19.24 -7.66
C ASP A 7 30.65 -17.77 -7.26
N LYS A 8 31.67 -16.93 -7.45
CA LYS A 8 31.57 -15.47 -7.24
C LYS A 8 30.60 -14.81 -8.22
N LYS A 9 30.64 -15.20 -9.50
CA LYS A 9 29.71 -14.70 -10.53
C LYS A 9 28.27 -15.12 -10.25
N ASN A 10 28.02 -16.38 -9.89
CA ASN A 10 26.70 -16.89 -9.53
C ASN A 10 26.15 -16.20 -8.29
N LYS A 11 26.97 -16.00 -7.25
CA LYS A 11 26.60 -15.29 -6.03
C LYS A 11 26.25 -13.82 -6.30
N LYS A 12 27.00 -13.13 -7.17
CA LYS A 12 26.71 -11.76 -7.59
C LYS A 12 25.39 -11.68 -8.34
N THR A 13 25.16 -12.57 -9.30
CA THR A 13 23.91 -12.64 -10.07
C THR A 13 22.69 -12.93 -9.18
N PHE A 14 22.82 -13.81 -8.19
CA PHE A 14 21.76 -14.11 -7.22
C PHE A 14 21.44 -12.88 -6.35
N LEU A 15 22.46 -12.19 -5.85
CA LEU A 15 22.29 -10.96 -5.04
C LEU A 15 21.66 -9.81 -5.84
N ASP A 16 22.00 -9.71 -7.15
CA ASP A 16 21.38 -8.71 -8.02
C ASP A 16 19.90 -9.03 -8.29
N LYS A 17 19.52 -10.30 -8.47
CA LYS A 17 18.12 -10.73 -8.56
C LYS A 17 17.35 -10.45 -7.27
N LEU A 18 17.97 -10.69 -6.10
CA LEU A 18 17.35 -10.42 -4.81
C LEU A 18 17.13 -8.92 -4.59
N SER A 19 18.03 -8.05 -5.07
CA SER A 19 17.84 -6.60 -5.00
C SER A 19 16.69 -6.10 -5.88
N VAL A 20 16.46 -6.71 -7.03
CA VAL A 20 15.29 -6.41 -7.88
C VAL A 20 13.99 -6.78 -7.14
N LEU A 21 13.94 -7.95 -6.49
CA LEU A 21 12.77 -8.36 -5.69
C LEU A 21 12.45 -7.32 -4.60
N THR A 22 13.48 -6.80 -3.91
CA THR A 22 13.30 -5.81 -2.84
C THR A 22 12.79 -4.47 -3.34
N VAL A 23 13.17 -4.04 -4.54
CA VAL A 23 12.66 -2.81 -5.17
C VAL A 23 11.14 -2.89 -5.40
N HIS A 24 10.60 -4.06 -5.68
CA HIS A 24 9.16 -4.25 -5.89
C HIS A 24 8.41 -4.50 -4.56
N SER A 25 9.06 -5.08 -3.55
CA SER A 25 8.40 -5.36 -2.27
C SER A 25 8.02 -4.10 -1.50
N ILE A 26 8.84 -3.05 -1.54
CA ILE A 26 8.57 -1.79 -0.84
C ILE A 26 7.32 -1.08 -1.38
N PRO A 27 7.14 -0.87 -2.70
CA PRO A 27 5.90 -0.32 -3.24
C PRO A 27 4.67 -1.16 -2.89
N ILE A 28 4.75 -2.49 -3.00
CA ILE A 28 3.63 -3.37 -2.66
C ILE A 28 3.27 -3.23 -1.18
N PHE A 29 4.26 -3.25 -0.27
CA PHE A 29 4.05 -3.03 1.16
C PHE A 29 3.33 -1.70 1.43
N ILE A 30 3.78 -0.60 0.81
CA ILE A 30 3.19 0.73 1.00
C ILE A 30 1.77 0.79 0.44
N ILE A 31 1.52 0.22 -0.75
CA ILE A 31 0.18 0.17 -1.35
C ILE A 31 -0.78 -0.61 -0.45
N LEU A 32 -0.43 -1.83 -0.02
CA LEU A 32 -1.27 -2.64 0.84
C LEU A 32 -1.50 -1.97 2.21
N THR A 33 -0.47 -1.36 2.79
CA THR A 33 -0.60 -0.61 4.04
C THR A 33 -1.55 0.58 3.89
N SER A 34 -1.48 1.32 2.77
CA SER A 34 -2.37 2.46 2.50
C SER A 34 -3.82 2.01 2.36
N VAL A 35 -4.07 0.89 1.67
CA VAL A 35 -5.43 0.29 1.55
C VAL A 35 -5.96 -0.11 2.93
N LEU A 36 -5.17 -0.84 3.73
CA LEU A 36 -5.58 -1.27 5.08
C LEU A 36 -5.77 -0.08 6.03
N PHE A 37 -4.93 0.95 5.92
CA PHE A 37 -5.05 2.17 6.69
C PHE A 37 -6.36 2.90 6.36
N VAL A 38 -6.66 3.15 5.08
CA VAL A 38 -7.88 3.87 4.68
C VAL A 38 -9.12 3.06 5.04
N PHE A 39 -9.12 1.73 4.88
CA PHE A 39 -10.22 0.88 5.34
C PHE A 39 -10.47 1.00 6.85
N SER A 40 -9.44 1.15 7.66
CA SER A 40 -9.55 1.32 9.12
C SER A 40 -9.83 2.75 9.56
N PHE A 41 -9.67 3.75 8.67
CA PHE A 41 -9.71 5.16 8.99
C PHE A 41 -11.15 5.69 9.03
N LYS A 42 -11.86 5.35 10.10
CA LYS A 42 -13.27 5.73 10.36
C LYS A 42 -13.60 7.23 10.20
N PRO A 43 -12.69 8.19 10.49
CA PRO A 43 -12.98 9.61 10.33
C PRO A 43 -13.37 10.02 8.90
N LEU A 44 -12.86 9.35 7.85
CA LEU A 44 -13.27 9.60 6.49
C LEU A 44 -14.77 9.33 6.29
N TYR A 45 -15.24 8.19 6.80
CA TYR A 45 -16.65 7.85 6.73
C TYR A 45 -17.54 8.79 7.56
N TYR A 46 -17.08 9.20 8.74
CA TYR A 46 -17.83 10.16 9.55
C TYR A 46 -17.98 11.52 8.86
N PHE A 47 -16.98 11.95 8.12
CA PHE A 47 -17.08 13.10 7.25
C PHE A 47 -18.11 12.87 6.13
N ASP A 48 -18.11 11.68 5.50
CA ASP A 48 -19.02 11.34 4.42
C ASP A 48 -20.48 11.17 4.88
N ILE A 49 -20.75 10.78 6.12
CA ILE A 49 -22.12 10.79 6.66
C ILE A 49 -22.74 12.18 6.50
N ASP A 50 -22.01 13.24 6.85
CA ASP A 50 -22.49 14.62 6.76
C ASP A 50 -22.39 15.15 5.31
N HIS A 51 -21.28 14.88 4.61
CA HIS A 51 -21.02 15.38 3.26
C HIS A 51 -22.00 14.83 2.22
N LEU A 52 -22.37 13.57 2.34
CA LEU A 52 -23.31 12.88 1.45
C LEU A 52 -24.77 12.93 1.97
N ASP A 53 -24.97 13.64 3.09
CA ASP A 53 -26.30 13.80 3.71
C ASP A 53 -27.03 12.46 3.95
N LEU A 54 -26.25 11.45 4.42
CA LEU A 54 -26.77 10.08 4.55
C LEU A 54 -27.96 9.98 5.50
N VAL A 55 -28.03 10.85 6.50
CA VAL A 55 -29.17 10.90 7.43
C VAL A 55 -30.47 11.21 6.69
N ARG A 56 -30.47 12.21 5.82
CA ARG A 56 -31.65 12.58 5.03
C ARG A 56 -31.97 11.55 3.95
N VAL A 57 -30.93 11.03 3.28
CA VAL A 57 -31.11 10.06 2.18
C VAL A 57 -31.67 8.73 2.68
N THR A 58 -31.20 8.26 3.83
CA THR A 58 -31.58 6.94 4.36
C THR A 58 -32.72 6.98 5.37
N GLY A 59 -32.96 8.14 6.00
CA GLY A 59 -33.88 8.28 7.12
C GLY A 59 -33.38 7.70 8.44
N TYR A 60 -32.12 7.17 8.48
CA TYR A 60 -31.51 6.65 9.70
C TYR A 60 -30.81 7.75 10.50
N SER A 61 -30.74 7.59 11.83
CA SER A 61 -29.97 8.51 12.67
C SER A 61 -28.45 8.36 12.39
N LYS A 62 -27.70 9.44 12.61
CA LYS A 62 -26.24 9.44 12.44
C LYS A 62 -25.56 8.37 13.31
N GLU A 63 -26.07 8.15 14.53
CA GLU A 63 -25.58 7.16 15.48
C GLU A 63 -25.78 5.74 14.97
N LEU A 64 -26.94 5.44 14.37
CA LEU A 64 -27.23 4.14 13.76
C LEU A 64 -26.29 3.87 12.59
N ILE A 65 -26.16 4.86 11.69
CA ILE A 65 -25.26 4.77 10.53
C ILE A 65 -23.82 4.48 10.98
N ALA A 66 -23.29 5.30 11.90
CA ALA A 66 -21.94 5.17 12.40
C ALA A 66 -21.70 3.83 13.13
N ARG A 67 -22.67 3.36 13.91
CA ARG A 67 -22.58 2.11 14.67
C ARG A 67 -22.50 0.89 13.75
N ASN A 68 -23.35 0.82 12.72
CA ASN A 68 -23.33 -0.29 11.76
C ASN A 68 -22.06 -0.27 10.91
N TYR A 69 -21.60 0.89 10.44
CA TYR A 69 -20.31 1.02 9.73
C TYR A 69 -19.14 0.58 10.61
N ASN A 70 -19.08 1.05 11.87
CA ASN A 70 -18.02 0.65 12.79
C ASN A 70 -17.97 -0.85 12.99
N TYR A 71 -19.14 -1.48 13.15
CA TYR A 71 -19.24 -2.92 13.25
C TYR A 71 -18.65 -3.63 12.02
N VAL A 72 -18.99 -3.18 10.81
CA VAL A 72 -18.44 -3.75 9.56
C VAL A 72 -16.92 -3.67 9.55
N VAL A 73 -16.34 -2.49 9.85
CA VAL A 73 -14.89 -2.30 9.89
C VAL A 73 -14.23 -3.20 10.94
N ASP A 74 -14.74 -3.17 12.16
CA ASP A 74 -14.19 -3.93 13.28
C ASP A 74 -14.31 -5.44 13.04
N TYR A 75 -15.43 -5.92 12.48
CA TYR A 75 -15.63 -7.31 12.09
C TYR A 75 -14.60 -7.75 11.04
N CYS A 76 -14.44 -6.96 9.99
CA CYS A 76 -13.54 -7.31 8.88
C CYS A 76 -12.05 -7.31 9.29
N LEU A 77 -11.65 -6.43 10.19
CA LEU A 77 -10.27 -6.34 10.69
C LEU A 77 -9.96 -7.30 11.84
N SER A 78 -10.98 -7.79 12.56
CA SER A 78 -10.79 -8.71 13.67
C SER A 78 -10.22 -10.06 13.22
N PRO A 79 -9.15 -10.57 13.84
CA PRO A 79 -8.65 -11.92 13.56
C PRO A 79 -9.55 -13.02 14.15
N ILE A 80 -10.49 -12.67 15.04
CA ILE A 80 -11.37 -13.61 15.72
C ILE A 80 -12.48 -14.04 14.76
N ASN A 81 -12.71 -15.34 14.65
CA ASN A 81 -13.79 -15.89 13.84
C ASN A 81 -15.13 -15.83 14.58
N THR A 82 -15.90 -14.77 14.29
CA THR A 82 -17.26 -14.57 14.82
C THR A 82 -18.27 -14.58 13.69
N ASN A 83 -19.53 -14.81 13.99
CA ASN A 83 -20.60 -14.64 13.02
C ASN A 83 -20.82 -13.15 12.74
N PHE A 84 -21.10 -12.81 11.47
CA PHE A 84 -21.48 -11.47 11.07
C PHE A 84 -22.94 -11.22 11.50
N ASN A 85 -23.17 -10.14 12.24
CA ASN A 85 -24.50 -9.72 12.66
C ASN A 85 -24.49 -8.23 12.94
N LEU A 86 -25.07 -7.43 12.05
CA LEU A 86 -25.17 -5.98 12.23
C LEU A 86 -25.97 -5.64 13.50
N PRO A 87 -25.58 -4.60 14.22
CA PRO A 87 -26.25 -4.25 15.48
C PRO A 87 -27.71 -3.76 15.31
N ASP A 88 -28.02 -3.08 14.19
CA ASP A 88 -29.32 -2.43 14.02
C ASP A 88 -30.02 -2.78 12.71
N LEU A 89 -29.28 -3.23 11.70
CA LEU A 89 -29.78 -3.48 10.36
C LEU A 89 -29.88 -4.99 10.09
N PRO A 90 -30.93 -5.47 9.41
CA PRO A 90 -30.99 -6.86 8.97
C PRO A 90 -29.90 -7.15 7.92
N SER A 91 -29.60 -8.43 7.75
CA SER A 91 -28.70 -8.93 6.70
C SER A 91 -29.23 -10.23 6.14
N SER A 92 -29.28 -10.31 4.82
CA SER A 92 -29.58 -11.56 4.11
C SER A 92 -28.45 -12.59 4.25
N ASN A 93 -28.70 -13.85 3.92
CA ASN A 93 -27.65 -14.87 3.86
C ASN A 93 -26.54 -14.51 2.86
N ASN A 94 -26.88 -13.85 1.76
CA ASN A 94 -25.92 -13.36 0.76
C ASN A 94 -25.07 -12.23 1.36
N GLY A 95 -25.69 -11.24 2.01
CA GLY A 95 -24.99 -10.14 2.67
C GLY A 95 -24.03 -10.64 3.76
N ILE A 96 -24.47 -11.57 4.61
CA ILE A 96 -23.62 -12.22 5.62
C ILE A 96 -22.41 -12.91 4.94
N THR A 97 -22.66 -13.63 3.84
CA THR A 97 -21.59 -14.35 3.12
C THR A 97 -20.63 -13.38 2.48
N HIS A 98 -21.11 -12.30 1.86
CA HIS A 98 -20.24 -11.27 1.29
C HIS A 98 -19.32 -10.65 2.35
N PHE A 99 -19.81 -10.23 3.51
CA PHE A 99 -18.95 -9.67 4.56
C PHE A 99 -17.97 -10.70 5.16
N LYS A 100 -18.30 -11.99 5.16
CA LYS A 100 -17.32 -13.06 5.46
C LYS A 100 -16.21 -13.14 4.41
N ASP A 101 -16.56 -13.00 3.13
CA ASP A 101 -15.60 -12.99 2.04
C ASP A 101 -14.70 -11.73 2.10
N VAL A 102 -15.27 -10.56 2.37
CA VAL A 102 -14.51 -9.31 2.61
C VAL A 102 -13.54 -9.48 3.77
N LYS A 103 -14.00 -10.03 4.91
CA LYS A 103 -13.13 -10.33 6.05
C LYS A 103 -11.98 -11.23 5.64
N LYS A 104 -12.25 -12.33 4.94
CA LYS A 104 -11.22 -13.27 4.47
C LYS A 104 -10.21 -12.59 3.56
N LEU A 105 -10.68 -11.73 2.65
CA LEU A 105 -9.82 -10.94 1.77
C LEU A 105 -8.88 -10.04 2.59
N LEU A 106 -9.42 -9.24 3.51
CA LEU A 106 -8.63 -8.32 4.34
C LEU A 106 -7.65 -9.05 5.25
N GLN A 107 -8.05 -10.17 5.88
CA GLN A 107 -7.13 -10.99 6.68
C GLN A 107 -5.97 -11.56 5.84
N ASN A 108 -6.23 -11.93 4.59
CA ASN A 108 -5.18 -12.36 3.67
C ASN A 108 -4.27 -11.19 3.27
N LEU A 109 -4.83 -10.00 2.99
CA LEU A 109 -4.03 -8.80 2.72
C LEU A 109 -3.14 -8.43 3.91
N ILE A 110 -3.63 -8.53 5.14
CA ILE A 110 -2.84 -8.29 6.35
C ILE A 110 -1.65 -9.26 6.42
N LYS A 111 -1.87 -10.57 6.19
CA LYS A 111 -0.80 -11.58 6.21
C LYS A 111 0.24 -11.33 5.12
N ILE A 112 -0.21 -11.03 3.90
CA ILE A 112 0.66 -10.70 2.78
C ILE A 112 1.44 -9.42 3.07
N ASN A 113 0.81 -8.42 3.67
CA ASN A 113 1.46 -7.16 4.03
C ASN A 113 2.59 -7.38 5.05
N PHE A 114 2.41 -8.25 6.04
CA PHE A 114 3.51 -8.65 6.96
C PHE A 114 4.68 -9.29 6.22
N LEU A 115 4.44 -10.14 5.23
CA LEU A 115 5.52 -10.70 4.41
C LEU A 115 6.30 -9.60 3.68
N PHE A 116 5.58 -8.65 3.06
CA PHE A 116 6.22 -7.52 2.36
C PHE A 116 6.89 -6.54 3.32
N LEU A 117 6.45 -6.41 4.57
CA LEU A 117 7.14 -5.63 5.60
C LEU A 117 8.58 -6.16 5.81
N PHE A 118 8.73 -7.46 6.06
CA PHE A 118 10.06 -8.06 6.32
C PHE A 118 10.96 -7.99 5.09
N THR A 119 10.43 -8.28 3.90
CA THR A 119 11.22 -8.17 2.66
C THR A 119 11.59 -6.73 2.34
N SER A 120 10.75 -5.76 2.67
CA SER A 120 11.03 -4.32 2.51
C SER A 120 12.12 -3.84 3.47
N ILE A 121 12.06 -4.24 4.75
CA ILE A 121 13.12 -3.93 5.74
C ILE A 121 14.46 -4.48 5.26
N TYR A 122 14.49 -5.75 4.84
CA TYR A 122 15.70 -6.36 4.27
C TYR A 122 16.22 -5.57 3.08
N GLY A 123 15.33 -5.18 2.15
CA GLY A 123 15.66 -4.41 0.96
C GLY A 123 16.25 -3.04 1.25
N ILE A 124 15.68 -2.33 2.20
CA ILE A 124 16.18 -1.01 2.64
C ILE A 124 17.60 -1.17 3.21
N ILE A 125 17.80 -2.11 4.15
CA ILE A 125 19.11 -2.37 4.77
C ILE A 125 20.14 -2.76 3.70
N TYR A 126 19.77 -3.65 2.77
CA TYR A 126 20.64 -4.08 1.68
C TYR A 126 21.03 -2.90 0.77
N THR A 127 20.06 -2.09 0.36
CA THR A 127 20.27 -0.93 -0.52
C THR A 127 21.21 0.09 0.10
N ILE A 128 21.02 0.40 1.40
CA ILE A 128 21.88 1.32 2.14
C ILE A 128 23.31 0.76 2.29
N LYS A 129 23.44 -0.51 2.73
CA LYS A 129 24.77 -1.16 2.90
C LYS A 129 25.57 -1.28 1.61
N LYS A 130 24.90 -1.35 0.46
CA LYS A 130 25.54 -1.47 -0.86
C LYS A 130 25.65 -0.13 -1.59
N GLU A 131 25.25 0.96 -0.95
CA GLU A 131 25.25 2.31 -1.54
C GLU A 131 24.52 2.37 -2.90
N LYS A 132 23.49 1.49 -3.09
CA LYS A 132 22.70 1.37 -4.34
C LYS A 132 21.47 2.29 -4.29
N TYR A 133 21.65 3.56 -4.02
CA TYR A 133 20.56 4.51 -3.72
C TYR A 133 19.60 4.76 -4.91
N GLU A 134 20.02 4.48 -6.14
CA GLU A 134 19.15 4.55 -7.34
C GLU A 134 17.89 3.66 -7.21
N TYR A 135 17.94 2.61 -6.39
CA TYR A 135 16.75 1.78 -6.13
C TYR A 135 15.63 2.55 -5.41
N PHE A 136 15.95 3.53 -4.56
CA PHE A 136 14.93 4.36 -3.91
C PHE A 136 14.19 5.27 -4.91
N LYS A 137 14.86 5.69 -5.98
CA LYS A 137 14.21 6.38 -7.11
C LYS A 137 13.22 5.45 -7.81
N LEU A 138 13.60 4.19 -8.10
CA LEU A 138 12.70 3.21 -8.70
C LEU A 138 11.51 2.88 -7.79
N VAL A 139 11.73 2.77 -6.49
CA VAL A 139 10.67 2.62 -5.48
C VAL A 139 9.69 3.79 -5.55
N SER A 140 10.18 5.02 -5.54
CA SER A 140 9.35 6.24 -5.67
C SER A 140 8.50 6.20 -6.94
N VAL A 141 9.11 5.91 -8.09
CA VAL A 141 8.41 5.82 -9.37
C VAL A 141 7.32 4.73 -9.35
N ASN A 142 7.61 3.55 -8.78
CA ASN A 142 6.64 2.46 -8.72
C ASN A 142 5.47 2.75 -7.76
N ILE A 143 5.72 3.42 -6.62
CA ILE A 143 4.67 3.86 -5.69
C ILE A 143 3.71 4.83 -6.38
N PHE A 144 4.20 5.68 -7.28
CA PHE A 144 3.38 6.65 -8.02
C PHE A 144 2.70 6.02 -9.23
N LEU A 145 3.50 5.42 -10.13
CA LEU A 145 3.06 5.03 -11.46
C LEU A 145 2.02 3.89 -11.42
N VAL A 146 2.26 2.85 -10.59
CA VAL A 146 1.38 1.67 -10.56
C VAL A 146 -0.03 2.05 -10.11
N PRO A 147 -0.25 2.76 -8.98
CA PRO A 147 -1.61 3.15 -8.57
C PRO A 147 -2.26 4.14 -9.53
N VAL A 148 -1.51 5.06 -10.12
CA VAL A 148 -2.04 6.01 -11.11
C VAL A 148 -2.56 5.26 -12.33
N LEU A 149 -1.80 4.31 -12.88
CA LEU A 149 -2.27 3.50 -14.01
C LEU A 149 -3.49 2.66 -13.65
N LEU A 150 -3.52 2.06 -12.46
CA LEU A 150 -4.67 1.28 -11.98
C LEU A 150 -5.91 2.15 -11.70
N SER A 151 -5.74 3.44 -11.40
CA SER A 151 -6.85 4.34 -11.15
C SER A 151 -7.53 4.87 -12.43
N ILE A 152 -6.91 4.74 -13.59
CA ILE A 152 -7.49 5.23 -14.87
C ILE A 152 -8.88 4.66 -15.15
N PRO A 153 -9.14 3.34 -15.09
CA PRO A 153 -10.48 2.80 -15.29
C PRO A 153 -11.50 3.38 -14.30
N PHE A 154 -11.13 3.54 -13.02
CA PHE A 154 -11.99 4.13 -11.99
C PHE A 154 -12.31 5.61 -12.25
N ALA A 155 -11.34 6.37 -12.75
CA ALA A 155 -11.56 7.76 -13.14
C ALA A 155 -12.47 7.90 -14.38
N LEU A 156 -12.43 6.93 -15.29
CA LEU A 156 -13.29 6.93 -16.48
C LEU A 156 -14.73 6.50 -16.18
N ASN A 157 -14.91 5.46 -15.37
CA ASN A 157 -16.22 4.98 -14.94
C ASN A 157 -16.09 4.19 -13.64
N PHE A 158 -16.35 4.87 -12.50
CA PHE A 158 -16.20 4.28 -11.19
C PHE A 158 -17.13 3.08 -10.98
N TYR A 159 -18.42 3.23 -11.31
CA TYR A 159 -19.42 2.16 -11.18
C TYR A 159 -18.99 0.87 -11.87
N LYS A 160 -18.61 0.98 -13.16
CA LYS A 160 -18.18 -0.19 -13.94
C LYS A 160 -16.90 -0.82 -13.40
N SER A 161 -15.96 0.01 -12.95
CA SER A 161 -14.69 -0.47 -12.37
C SER A 161 -14.91 -1.11 -10.99
N PHE A 162 -15.84 -0.59 -10.21
CA PHE A 162 -16.26 -1.16 -8.93
C PHE A 162 -16.92 -2.52 -9.10
N GLU A 163 -17.80 -2.68 -10.11
CA GLU A 163 -18.38 -3.96 -10.51
C GLU A 163 -17.29 -4.98 -10.93
N VAL A 164 -16.37 -4.57 -11.80
CA VAL A 164 -15.25 -5.40 -12.24
C VAL A 164 -14.35 -5.81 -11.09
N PHE A 165 -14.06 -4.88 -10.16
CA PHE A 165 -13.32 -5.16 -8.94
C PHE A 165 -13.99 -6.29 -8.12
N HIS A 166 -15.31 -6.19 -7.88
CA HIS A 166 -16.03 -7.23 -7.15
C HIS A 166 -15.96 -8.58 -7.84
N LYS A 167 -16.13 -8.63 -9.16
CA LYS A 167 -16.03 -9.88 -9.95
C LYS A 167 -14.63 -10.51 -9.92
N ILE A 168 -13.57 -9.71 -9.81
CA ILE A 168 -12.19 -10.21 -9.70
C ILE A 168 -11.95 -10.84 -8.33
N PHE A 169 -12.39 -10.18 -7.25
CA PHE A 169 -12.09 -10.60 -5.89
C PHE A 169 -13.12 -11.59 -5.31
N PHE A 170 -14.37 -11.49 -5.75
CA PHE A 170 -15.46 -12.35 -5.29
C PHE A 170 -16.01 -13.15 -6.48
N ARG A 171 -15.88 -14.47 -6.43
CA ARG A 171 -16.32 -15.39 -7.51
C ARG A 171 -17.81 -15.76 -7.35
N ASN A 172 -18.62 -14.81 -6.87
CA ASN A 172 -20.06 -14.95 -6.65
C ASN A 172 -20.73 -13.58 -6.82
N ASP A 173 -22.05 -13.55 -6.75
CA ASP A 173 -22.85 -12.32 -6.89
C ASP A 173 -23.45 -11.84 -5.55
N TYR A 174 -22.93 -12.32 -4.40
CA TYR A 174 -23.44 -11.98 -3.06
C TYR A 174 -23.20 -10.53 -2.65
N TRP A 175 -22.37 -9.80 -3.38
CA TRP A 175 -22.11 -8.36 -3.23
C TRP A 175 -23.18 -7.48 -3.90
N LEU A 176 -24.08 -8.06 -4.75
CA LEU A 176 -25.21 -7.38 -5.33
C LEU A 176 -26.35 -7.32 -4.30
N PHE A 177 -26.29 -6.30 -3.45
CA PHE A 177 -27.27 -6.15 -2.37
C PHE A 177 -28.61 -5.62 -2.88
N ASP A 178 -29.71 -6.17 -2.33
CA ASP A 178 -31.04 -5.60 -2.40
C ASP A 178 -31.30 -4.84 -1.09
N SER A 179 -31.52 -3.53 -1.19
CA SER A 179 -31.73 -2.66 -0.02
C SER A 179 -32.92 -3.06 0.86
N THR A 180 -33.84 -3.87 0.34
CA THR A 180 -34.96 -4.43 1.11
C THR A 180 -34.48 -5.43 2.16
N TYR A 181 -33.48 -6.26 1.83
CA TYR A 181 -32.97 -7.33 2.69
C TYR A 181 -31.61 -6.98 3.31
N ASP A 182 -30.82 -6.13 2.63
CA ASP A 182 -29.50 -5.69 3.03
C ASP A 182 -29.41 -4.16 3.04
N PRO A 183 -30.13 -3.45 3.92
CA PRO A 183 -30.16 -1.98 3.95
C PRO A 183 -28.80 -1.34 4.27
N ILE A 184 -27.80 -2.11 4.66
CA ILE A 184 -26.41 -1.66 4.80
C ILE A 184 -25.90 -0.99 3.53
N ILE A 185 -26.37 -1.38 2.33
CA ILE A 185 -25.95 -0.75 1.06
C ILE A 185 -26.35 0.73 0.99
N SER A 186 -27.45 1.12 1.63
CA SER A 186 -27.90 2.51 1.64
C SER A 186 -27.00 3.42 2.46
N ILE A 187 -26.28 2.87 3.43
CA ILE A 187 -25.30 3.61 4.24
C ILE A 187 -23.85 3.43 3.77
N LEU A 188 -23.60 2.61 2.75
CA LEU A 188 -22.30 2.42 2.11
C LEU A 188 -22.37 2.79 0.62
N PRO A 189 -22.59 4.08 0.28
CA PRO A 189 -22.77 4.52 -1.09
C PRO A 189 -21.45 4.46 -1.87
N GLU A 190 -21.55 4.41 -3.20
CA GLU A 190 -20.39 4.35 -4.09
C GLU A 190 -19.43 5.54 -3.90
N GLU A 191 -19.97 6.71 -3.62
CA GLU A 191 -19.21 7.95 -3.39
C GLU A 191 -18.21 7.80 -2.23
N PHE A 192 -18.59 7.10 -1.16
CA PHE A 192 -17.67 6.79 -0.06
C PHE A 192 -16.48 5.94 -0.53
N PHE A 193 -16.71 4.94 -1.36
CA PHE A 193 -15.62 4.11 -1.91
C PHE A 193 -14.76 4.90 -2.89
N PHE A 194 -15.36 5.81 -3.67
CA PHE A 194 -14.62 6.74 -4.51
C PHE A 194 -13.73 7.68 -3.67
N HIS A 195 -14.24 8.28 -2.61
CA HIS A 195 -13.44 9.11 -1.69
C HIS A 195 -12.31 8.32 -1.04
N SER A 196 -12.58 7.07 -0.66
CA SER A 196 -11.56 6.17 -0.12
C SER A 196 -10.45 5.88 -1.14
N ALA A 197 -10.79 5.64 -2.41
CA ALA A 197 -9.82 5.44 -3.48
C ALA A 197 -8.96 6.69 -3.72
N VAL A 198 -9.58 7.88 -3.76
CA VAL A 198 -8.86 9.16 -3.88
C VAL A 198 -7.92 9.36 -2.68
N PHE A 199 -8.37 9.05 -1.46
CA PHE A 199 -7.53 9.18 -0.26
C PHE A 199 -6.32 8.26 -0.29
N ILE A 200 -6.49 7.00 -0.76
CA ILE A 200 -5.38 6.08 -1.00
C ILE A 200 -4.36 6.69 -1.98
N LEU A 201 -4.82 7.24 -3.11
CA LEU A 201 -3.94 7.87 -4.10
C LEU A 201 -3.14 9.04 -3.52
N VAL A 202 -3.78 9.90 -2.72
CA VAL A 202 -3.10 11.02 -2.04
C VAL A 202 -1.99 10.49 -1.12
N ILE A 203 -2.27 9.47 -0.30
CA ILE A 203 -1.26 8.85 0.57
C ILE A 203 -0.10 8.31 -0.26
N LEU A 204 -0.36 7.63 -1.37
CA LEU A 204 0.67 7.03 -2.21
C LEU A 204 1.53 8.10 -2.91
N ILE A 205 0.94 9.21 -3.35
CA ILE A 205 1.68 10.36 -3.88
C ILE A 205 2.63 10.93 -2.81
N LEU A 206 2.16 11.10 -1.58
CA LEU A 206 2.98 11.59 -0.47
C LEU A 206 4.16 10.64 -0.18
N PHE A 207 3.92 9.33 -0.12
CA PHE A 207 5.00 8.35 0.05
C PHE A 207 5.99 8.36 -1.12
N SER A 208 5.50 8.50 -2.36
CA SER A 208 6.37 8.62 -3.54
C SER A 208 7.31 9.83 -3.39
N LEU A 209 6.79 10.99 -3.01
CA LEU A 209 7.60 12.19 -2.77
C LEU A 209 8.62 11.98 -1.66
N VAL A 210 8.23 11.37 -0.53
CA VAL A 210 9.15 11.07 0.58
C VAL A 210 10.30 10.18 0.11
N PHE A 211 10.04 9.12 -0.65
CA PHE A 211 11.09 8.24 -1.17
C PHE A 211 11.98 8.95 -2.20
N TYR A 212 11.42 9.82 -3.01
CA TYR A 212 12.19 10.63 -3.97
C TYR A 212 13.14 11.60 -3.25
N PHE A 213 12.66 12.34 -2.25
CA PHE A 213 13.51 13.24 -1.46
C PHE A 213 14.57 12.48 -0.66
N PHE A 214 14.22 11.32 -0.12
CA PHE A 214 15.18 10.46 0.55
C PHE A 214 16.30 9.99 -0.39
N TYR A 215 15.94 9.58 -1.61
CA TYR A 215 16.91 9.26 -2.67
C TYR A 215 17.85 10.43 -2.95
N GLN A 216 17.33 11.65 -3.17
CA GLN A 216 18.14 12.83 -3.45
C GLN A 216 19.14 13.11 -2.32
N LYS A 217 18.69 13.10 -1.09
CA LYS A 217 19.55 13.33 0.09
C LYS A 217 20.69 12.31 0.19
N LEU A 218 20.40 11.02 -0.04
CA LEU A 218 21.41 9.97 0.00
C LEU A 218 22.41 10.11 -1.15
N LYS A 219 21.94 10.46 -2.33
CA LYS A 219 22.79 10.69 -3.51
C LYS A 219 23.77 11.85 -3.27
N ASP A 220 23.30 12.98 -2.76
CA ASP A 220 24.14 14.14 -2.45
C ASP A 220 25.20 13.82 -1.40
N SER A 221 24.84 13.08 -0.35
CA SER A 221 25.78 12.59 0.66
C SER A 221 26.91 11.74 0.08
N LEU A 222 26.62 10.91 -0.94
CA LEU A 222 27.63 10.13 -1.65
C LEU A 222 28.61 10.99 -2.44
N TYR A 223 28.13 12.03 -3.13
CA TYR A 223 29.00 12.91 -3.89
C TYR A 223 29.99 13.65 -2.99
N VAL A 224 29.51 14.18 -1.84
CA VAL A 224 30.36 14.83 -0.84
C VAL A 224 31.44 13.86 -0.30
N LYS A 225 31.05 12.63 0.06
CA LYS A 225 31.97 11.60 0.55
C LYS A 225 33.05 11.23 -0.46
N LYS A 226 32.67 11.08 -1.75
CA LYS A 226 33.63 10.77 -2.82
C LYS A 226 34.59 11.95 -3.09
N GLY A 227 34.09 13.17 -3.10
CA GLY A 227 34.93 14.37 -3.26
C GLY A 227 35.99 14.50 -2.18
N SER A 228 35.60 14.33 -0.89
CA SER A 228 36.53 14.41 0.23
C SER A 228 37.59 13.29 0.23
N ASN A 229 37.26 12.10 -0.29
CA ASN A 229 38.23 10.99 -0.38
C ASN A 229 39.25 11.26 -1.51
N ASN A 230 38.82 11.77 -2.67
CA ASN A 230 39.73 12.13 -3.75
C ASN A 230 40.73 13.22 -3.32
N GLU A 231 40.27 14.27 -2.61
CA GLU A 231 41.18 15.30 -2.09
C GLU A 231 42.16 14.80 -1.02
N ARG A 232 41.83 13.75 -0.29
CA ARG A 232 42.75 13.10 0.65
C ARG A 232 43.82 12.26 -0.08
N ASP A 233 43.43 11.53 -1.10
CA ASP A 233 44.35 10.70 -1.90
C ASP A 233 45.33 11.59 -2.68
N ASP A 234 44.88 12.71 -3.26
CA ASP A 234 45.73 13.69 -3.91
C ASP A 234 46.76 14.32 -2.95
N ARG A 235 46.34 14.68 -1.74
CA ARG A 235 47.25 15.20 -0.71
C ARG A 235 48.28 14.17 -0.27
N ASN A 236 47.91 12.90 -0.12
CA ASN A 236 48.83 11.82 0.25
C ASN A 236 49.86 11.51 -0.84
N THR A 237 49.47 11.60 -2.11
CA THR A 237 50.38 11.43 -3.25
C THR A 237 51.38 12.57 -3.35
N ILE A 238 50.99 13.82 -3.11
CA ILE A 238 51.89 14.98 -3.14
C ILE A 238 52.89 14.95 -1.97
N THR A 239 52.44 14.56 -0.76
CA THR A 239 53.35 14.46 0.39
C THR A 239 54.28 13.27 0.32
N GLY A 240 53.87 12.13 -0.26
CA GLY A 240 54.69 10.95 -0.47
C GLY A 240 55.76 11.14 -1.53
N SER A 241 55.60 12.02 -2.53
CA SER A 241 56.60 12.37 -3.51
C SER A 241 57.72 13.28 -2.96
N LYS A 242 57.41 14.13 -1.99
CA LYS A 242 58.40 15.04 -1.36
C LYS A 242 59.31 14.36 -0.33
N SER A 243 59.02 13.15 0.13
CA SER A 243 59.84 12.41 1.09
C SER A 243 60.86 11.49 0.43
N LYS A 244 60.92 11.40 -0.91
CA LYS A 244 61.81 10.56 -1.69
C LYS A 244 62.85 11.33 -2.51
N SER A 245 62.92 12.63 -2.37
CA SER A 245 63.96 13.52 -2.89
C SER A 245 64.89 13.97 -1.76
#